data_0f00011c31936297b73177555f0914ea
#
_entry.id   0f00011c31936297b73177555f0914ea
#
_cell.length_a   1.000
_cell.length_b   1.000
_cell.length_c   1.000
_cell.angle_alpha   90.00
_cell.angle_beta   90.00
_cell.angle_gamma   90.00
#
_symmetry.space_group_name_H-M   'P 1'
#
loop_
_entity.id
_entity.type
_entity.pdbx_description
1 polymer ?
#
loop_
_entity_poly.entity_id
_entity_poly.type
_entity_poly.pdbx_seq_one_letter_code
_entity_poly.pdbx_strand_id
1 'polypeptide(L)'
;LMEHLDRLEDGDVLFLAGSIPASMPDDMYSRIMERMQHKNIEIVVDATRDLLVNVLKYHPFLIKPNNHELGDIFGVELKTRESVIPYGNRLRDMGARNVLISMAGEGAVLIAENNEVYKAPASKGKLVNAVGAGDSMVAGFMSGWIKSHDYETAFLTGLACGSASAFSEYLATGKEVEDILNQMKGESK
;
A
#
# COMPACT_ATOMS: atom_id res chain seq x y z
N LEU A 1 12.25 -1.96 -20.95
CA LEU A 1 11.23 -1.55 -19.96
C LEU A 1 10.02 -0.96 -20.68
N MET A 2 10.12 0.17 -21.37
CA MET A 2 8.99 0.89 -21.96
C MET A 2 8.15 0.03 -22.92
N GLU A 3 8.77 -0.76 -23.78
CA GLU A 3 8.07 -1.71 -24.69
C GLU A 3 7.23 -2.76 -23.95
N HIS A 4 7.62 -3.16 -22.73
CA HIS A 4 6.83 -4.07 -21.90
C HIS A 4 5.61 -3.36 -21.31
N LEU A 5 5.77 -2.11 -20.91
CA LEU A 5 4.65 -1.30 -20.40
C LEU A 5 3.59 -1.05 -21.47
N ASP A 6 4.01 -0.91 -22.74
CA ASP A 6 3.07 -0.72 -23.84
C ASP A 6 2.13 -1.92 -24.08
N ARG A 7 2.51 -3.10 -23.59
CA ARG A 7 1.70 -4.34 -23.68
C ARG A 7 0.65 -4.48 -22.59
N LEU A 8 0.67 -3.61 -21.58
CA LEU A 8 -0.38 -3.59 -20.57
C LEU A 8 -1.72 -3.25 -21.24
N GLU A 9 -2.77 -3.93 -20.79
CA GLU A 9 -4.14 -3.77 -21.28
C GLU A 9 -5.03 -3.14 -20.20
N ASP A 10 -6.19 -2.63 -20.61
CA ASP A 10 -7.17 -2.08 -19.69
C ASP A 10 -7.60 -3.15 -18.66
N GLY A 11 -7.57 -2.78 -17.39
CA GLY A 11 -7.85 -3.68 -16.26
C GLY A 11 -6.61 -4.33 -15.66
N ASP A 12 -5.41 -4.16 -16.26
CA ASP A 12 -4.17 -4.61 -15.64
C ASP A 12 -3.83 -3.79 -14.40
N VAL A 13 -2.98 -4.36 -13.55
CA VAL A 13 -2.42 -3.70 -12.37
C VAL A 13 -0.90 -3.58 -12.51
N LEU A 14 -0.40 -2.36 -12.42
CA LEU A 14 1.04 -2.08 -12.47
C LEU A 14 1.55 -1.72 -11.06
N PHE A 15 2.56 -2.45 -10.57
CA PHE A 15 3.25 -2.14 -9.33
C PHE A 15 4.57 -1.42 -9.62
N LEU A 16 4.75 -0.25 -9.04
CA LEU A 16 6.00 0.49 -8.98
C LEU A 16 6.51 0.45 -7.54
N ALA A 17 7.46 -0.43 -7.24
CA ALA A 17 7.94 -0.66 -5.88
C ALA A 17 9.47 -0.54 -5.78
N GLY A 18 9.93 -0.08 -4.63
CA GLY A 18 11.34 0.04 -4.29
C GLY A 18 12.03 1.30 -4.81
N SER A 19 13.36 1.25 -4.85
CA SER A 19 14.22 2.35 -5.31
C SER A 19 14.55 2.24 -6.79
N ILE A 20 14.78 3.39 -7.41
CA ILE A 20 15.28 3.45 -8.80
C ILE A 20 16.79 3.14 -8.80
N PRO A 21 17.25 2.16 -9.61
CA PRO A 21 18.69 1.90 -9.75
C PRO A 21 19.44 3.13 -10.27
N ALA A 22 20.66 3.37 -9.77
CA ALA A 22 21.49 4.50 -10.16
C ALA A 22 21.81 4.58 -11.69
N SER A 23 21.59 3.48 -12.41
CA SER A 23 21.72 3.43 -13.88
C SER A 23 20.50 3.95 -14.64
N MET A 24 19.42 4.29 -13.93
CA MET A 24 18.18 4.84 -14.50
C MET A 24 17.98 6.29 -14.07
N PRO A 25 17.23 7.08 -14.84
CA PRO A 25 16.84 8.45 -14.43
C PRO A 25 16.03 8.44 -13.14
N ASP A 26 16.29 9.38 -12.24
CA ASP A 26 15.59 9.53 -10.95
C ASP A 26 14.09 9.79 -11.10
N ASP A 27 13.65 10.29 -12.25
CA ASP A 27 12.26 10.55 -12.59
C ASP A 27 11.56 9.37 -13.29
N MET A 28 12.14 8.15 -13.26
CA MET A 28 11.64 7.00 -13.99
C MET A 28 10.18 6.67 -13.64
N TYR A 29 9.79 6.74 -12.37
CA TYR A 29 8.40 6.49 -11.96
C TYR A 29 7.44 7.52 -12.56
N SER A 30 7.81 8.79 -12.57
CA SER A 30 7.03 9.85 -13.22
C SER A 30 6.86 9.61 -14.73
N ARG A 31 7.93 9.19 -15.42
CA ARG A 31 7.87 8.84 -16.85
C ARG A 31 6.98 7.64 -17.13
N ILE A 32 7.00 6.63 -16.26
CA ILE A 32 6.11 5.47 -16.38
C ILE A 32 4.66 5.91 -16.17
N MET A 33 4.38 6.66 -15.12
CA MET A 33 3.04 7.15 -14.82
C MET A 33 2.49 8.00 -15.98
N GLU A 34 3.29 8.93 -16.51
CA GLU A 34 2.91 9.76 -17.64
C GLU A 34 2.59 8.93 -18.89
N ARG A 35 3.43 7.92 -19.19
CA ARG A 35 3.21 7.02 -20.33
C ARG A 35 1.92 6.21 -20.20
N MET A 36 1.53 5.85 -18.98
CA MET A 36 0.37 4.99 -18.71
C MET A 36 -0.95 5.76 -18.58
N GLN A 37 -0.95 7.10 -18.58
CA GLN A 37 -2.16 7.91 -18.36
C GLN A 37 -3.30 7.66 -19.33
N HIS A 38 -3.02 7.14 -20.53
CA HIS A 38 -4.03 6.86 -21.56
C HIS A 38 -4.63 5.45 -21.43
N LYS A 39 -4.13 4.63 -20.50
CA LYS A 39 -4.60 3.26 -20.24
C LYS A 39 -5.46 3.23 -18.99
N ASN A 40 -6.54 2.45 -19.02
CA ASN A 40 -7.39 2.22 -17.86
C ASN A 40 -6.82 1.08 -17.01
N ILE A 41 -5.70 1.36 -16.33
CA ILE A 41 -5.01 0.41 -15.44
C ILE A 41 -4.92 0.99 -14.03
N GLU A 42 -4.84 0.10 -13.04
CA GLU A 42 -4.60 0.52 -11.66
C GLU A 42 -3.09 0.54 -11.38
N ILE A 43 -2.56 1.70 -11.00
CA ILE A 43 -1.13 1.85 -10.69
C ILE A 43 -0.94 1.97 -9.19
N VAL A 44 -0.16 1.05 -8.64
CA VAL A 44 0.19 0.97 -7.22
C VAL A 44 1.63 1.44 -7.05
N VAL A 45 1.87 2.37 -6.13
CA VAL A 45 3.21 2.91 -5.88
C VAL A 45 3.61 2.67 -4.42
N ASP A 46 4.65 1.87 -4.22
CA ASP A 46 5.31 1.65 -2.95
C ASP A 46 6.75 2.18 -3.02
N ALA A 47 6.87 3.47 -2.82
CA ALA A 47 8.12 4.21 -2.91
C ALA A 47 8.23 5.23 -1.77
N THR A 48 9.44 5.76 -1.55
CA THR A 48 9.72 6.66 -0.44
C THR A 48 9.96 8.10 -0.91
N ARG A 49 9.67 9.07 -0.03
CA ARG A 49 10.02 10.48 -0.18
C ARG A 49 9.64 11.07 -1.54
N ASP A 50 10.60 11.69 -2.23
CA ASP A 50 10.37 12.40 -3.49
C ASP A 50 9.83 11.52 -4.62
N LEU A 51 10.22 10.22 -4.64
CA LEU A 51 9.68 9.28 -5.62
C LEU A 51 8.16 9.12 -5.48
N LEU A 52 7.67 9.06 -4.23
CA LEU A 52 6.25 8.98 -3.95
C LEU A 52 5.54 10.30 -4.27
N VAL A 53 6.08 11.43 -3.77
CA VAL A 53 5.43 12.74 -3.94
C VAL A 53 5.33 13.14 -5.40
N ASN A 54 6.38 12.89 -6.20
CA ASN A 54 6.46 13.29 -7.61
C ASN A 54 5.44 12.56 -8.51
N VAL A 55 4.90 11.41 -8.08
CA VAL A 55 3.91 10.65 -8.87
C VAL A 55 2.47 10.96 -8.50
N LEU A 56 2.20 11.68 -7.40
CA LEU A 56 0.83 11.95 -6.94
C LEU A 56 -0.01 12.70 -7.98
N LYS A 57 0.58 13.63 -8.72
CA LYS A 57 -0.08 14.37 -9.80
C LYS A 57 -0.64 13.48 -10.93
N TYR A 58 -0.22 12.22 -11.01
CA TYR A 58 -0.71 11.24 -11.97
C TYR A 58 -1.80 10.32 -11.41
N HIS A 59 -2.29 10.59 -10.22
CA HIS A 59 -3.38 9.91 -9.54
C HIS A 59 -3.20 8.38 -9.40
N PRO A 60 -2.11 7.90 -8.76
CA PRO A 60 -1.93 6.49 -8.50
C PRO A 60 -3.15 5.92 -7.73
N PHE A 61 -3.56 4.70 -8.09
CA PHE A 61 -4.69 4.03 -7.43
C PHE A 61 -4.43 3.80 -5.95
N LEU A 62 -3.23 3.33 -5.63
CA LEU A 62 -2.81 3.06 -4.26
C LEU A 62 -1.38 3.52 -4.04
N ILE A 63 -1.16 4.18 -2.91
CA ILE A 63 0.19 4.40 -2.37
C ILE A 63 0.28 3.79 -0.97
N LYS A 64 1.48 3.31 -0.58
CA LYS A 64 1.69 2.72 0.75
C LYS A 64 2.90 3.31 1.47
N PRO A 65 2.84 4.50 2.06
CA PRO A 65 3.85 4.94 3.02
C PRO A 65 3.69 4.21 4.36
N ASN A 66 4.78 4.05 5.11
CA ASN A 66 4.67 3.80 6.54
C ASN A 66 4.52 5.12 7.32
N ASN A 67 4.23 5.05 8.62
CA ASN A 67 4.02 6.25 9.46
C ASN A 67 5.29 7.12 9.56
N HIS A 68 6.49 6.55 9.48
CA HIS A 68 7.75 7.31 9.50
C HIS A 68 7.96 8.04 8.17
N GLU A 69 7.78 7.34 7.05
CA GLU A 69 7.87 7.93 5.71
C GLU A 69 6.85 9.05 5.50
N LEU A 70 5.62 8.84 5.98
CA LEU A 70 4.58 9.88 5.99
C LEU A 70 5.01 11.08 6.85
N GLY A 71 5.58 10.80 8.03
CA GLY A 71 6.12 11.84 8.92
C GLY A 71 7.27 12.61 8.28
N ASP A 72 8.19 11.94 7.59
CA ASP A 72 9.31 12.56 6.88
C ASP A 72 8.83 13.53 5.77
N ILE A 73 7.78 13.16 5.02
CA ILE A 73 7.21 14.02 3.97
C ILE A 73 6.70 15.35 4.55
N PHE A 74 6.12 15.32 5.74
CA PHE A 74 5.48 16.51 6.35
C PHE A 74 6.27 17.13 7.49
N GLY A 75 7.45 16.60 7.85
CA GLY A 75 8.30 17.11 8.92
C GLY A 75 7.70 16.92 10.31
N VAL A 76 6.98 15.81 10.56
CA VAL A 76 6.28 15.52 11.83
C VAL A 76 6.51 14.09 12.30
N GLU A 77 6.35 13.84 13.60
CA GLU A 77 6.37 12.48 14.15
C GLU A 77 4.94 11.95 14.32
N LEU A 78 4.67 10.76 13.76
CA LEU A 78 3.34 10.14 13.72
C LEU A 78 3.39 8.77 14.40
N LYS A 79 2.67 8.61 15.53
CA LYS A 79 2.75 7.39 16.36
C LYS A 79 1.44 6.63 16.49
N THR A 80 0.31 7.27 16.26
CA THR A 80 -1.01 6.64 16.43
C THR A 80 -1.79 6.61 15.13
N ARG A 81 -2.75 5.67 15.01
CA ARG A 81 -3.64 5.60 13.84
C ARG A 81 -4.42 6.89 13.60
N GLU A 82 -4.78 7.60 14.66
CA GLU A 82 -5.47 8.88 14.56
C GLU A 82 -4.54 9.98 14.03
N SER A 83 -3.28 9.98 14.43
CA SER A 83 -2.31 11.01 14.04
C SER A 83 -1.95 10.97 12.55
N VAL A 84 -2.04 9.81 11.89
CA VAL A 84 -1.70 9.67 10.46
C VAL A 84 -2.83 10.12 9.53
N ILE A 85 -4.09 10.14 10.00
CA ILE A 85 -5.27 10.42 9.15
C ILE A 85 -5.20 11.80 8.48
N PRO A 86 -4.90 12.92 9.18
CA PRO A 86 -4.82 14.23 8.54
C PRO A 86 -3.77 14.28 7.42
N TYR A 87 -2.65 13.61 7.60
CA TYR A 87 -1.54 13.61 6.64
C TYR A 87 -1.78 12.66 5.47
N GLY A 88 -2.46 11.54 5.70
CA GLY A 88 -2.93 10.68 4.63
C GLY A 88 -3.97 11.38 3.74
N ASN A 89 -4.89 12.17 4.33
CA ASN A 89 -5.81 13.02 3.57
C ASN A 89 -5.05 14.05 2.72
N ARG A 90 -3.98 14.66 3.24
CA ARG A 90 -3.14 15.57 2.44
C ARG A 90 -2.51 14.88 1.22
N LEU A 91 -2.08 13.61 1.33
CA LEU A 91 -1.58 12.86 0.18
C LEU A 91 -2.69 12.57 -0.84
N ARG A 92 -3.92 12.36 -0.39
CA ARG A 92 -5.09 12.27 -1.29
C ARG A 92 -5.35 13.60 -1.98
N ASP A 93 -5.34 14.71 -1.26
CA ASP A 93 -5.51 16.06 -1.82
C ASP A 93 -4.42 16.39 -2.84
N MET A 94 -3.22 15.80 -2.69
CA MET A 94 -2.10 15.92 -3.64
C MET A 94 -2.27 14.98 -4.85
N GLY A 95 -3.23 14.05 -4.84
CA GLY A 95 -3.60 13.27 -6.01
C GLY A 95 -3.71 11.76 -5.83
N ALA A 96 -3.25 11.15 -4.74
CA ALA A 96 -3.44 9.72 -4.52
C ALA A 96 -4.92 9.37 -4.42
N ARG A 97 -5.36 8.29 -5.08
CA ARG A 97 -6.76 7.81 -4.94
C ARG A 97 -6.97 7.13 -3.60
N ASN A 98 -6.06 6.25 -3.20
CA ASN A 98 -6.09 5.54 -1.92
C ASN A 98 -4.72 5.61 -1.24
N VAL A 99 -4.72 5.79 0.10
CA VAL A 99 -3.50 5.86 0.92
C VAL A 99 -3.55 4.79 1.99
N LEU A 100 -2.74 3.75 1.86
CA LEU A 100 -2.58 2.67 2.83
C LEU A 100 -1.35 2.97 3.70
N ILE A 101 -1.56 3.29 4.97
CA ILE A 101 -0.48 3.66 5.89
C ILE A 101 -0.19 2.49 6.80
N SER A 102 0.99 1.89 6.66
CA SER A 102 1.45 0.82 7.54
C SER A 102 2.09 1.38 8.80
N MET A 103 1.82 0.75 9.97
CA MET A 103 2.25 1.25 11.28
C MET A 103 2.84 0.16 12.16
N ALA A 104 3.44 -0.86 11.55
CA ALA A 104 4.03 -2.01 12.26
C ALA A 104 3.10 -2.56 13.34
N GLY A 105 3.53 -2.61 14.61
CA GLY A 105 2.74 -3.12 15.73
C GLY A 105 1.45 -2.34 16.04
N GLU A 106 1.29 -1.12 15.53
CA GLU A 106 0.06 -0.32 15.64
C GLU A 106 -0.99 -0.70 14.59
N GLY A 107 -0.64 -1.54 13.61
CA GLY A 107 -1.54 -1.95 12.55
C GLY A 107 -1.47 -1.09 11.29
N ALA A 108 -2.61 -0.65 10.79
CA ALA A 108 -2.67 0.15 9.56
C ALA A 108 -3.89 1.07 9.53
N VAL A 109 -3.82 2.04 8.61
CA VAL A 109 -4.93 2.94 8.25
C VAL A 109 -5.03 3.00 6.74
N LEU A 110 -6.22 2.85 6.19
CA LEU A 110 -6.54 3.13 4.79
C LEU A 110 -7.41 4.39 4.72
N ILE A 111 -7.01 5.33 3.89
CA ILE A 111 -7.82 6.48 3.49
C ILE A 111 -8.22 6.26 2.05
N ALA A 112 -9.48 5.89 1.84
CA ALA A 112 -9.98 5.44 0.56
C ALA A 112 -10.57 6.58 -0.28
N GLU A 113 -10.63 6.40 -1.60
CA GLU A 113 -11.16 7.41 -2.53
C GLU A 113 -12.66 7.69 -2.36
N ASN A 114 -13.41 6.77 -1.71
CA ASN A 114 -14.81 6.98 -1.31
C ASN A 114 -14.97 7.91 -0.10
N ASN A 115 -13.89 8.51 0.41
CA ASN A 115 -13.80 9.36 1.61
C ASN A 115 -13.99 8.62 2.94
N GLU A 116 -14.01 7.29 2.93
CA GLU A 116 -14.01 6.50 4.16
C GLU A 116 -12.60 6.26 4.69
N VAL A 117 -12.51 6.08 6.00
CA VAL A 117 -11.25 5.76 6.70
C VAL A 117 -11.42 4.44 7.42
N TYR A 118 -10.63 3.46 7.01
CA TYR A 118 -10.57 2.16 7.65
C TYR A 118 -9.30 2.10 8.52
N LYS A 119 -9.44 1.57 9.72
CA LYS A 119 -8.31 1.41 10.65
C LYS A 119 -8.46 0.13 11.46
N ALA A 120 -7.36 -0.59 11.62
CA ALA A 120 -7.33 -1.80 12.43
C ALA A 120 -5.98 -1.94 13.15
N PRO A 121 -5.96 -2.53 14.36
CA PRO A 121 -4.73 -2.87 15.05
C PRO A 121 -3.97 -3.97 14.28
N ALA A 122 -2.67 -4.12 14.56
CA ALA A 122 -1.93 -5.26 14.08
C ALA A 122 -2.51 -6.56 14.67
N SER A 123 -2.47 -7.62 13.88
CA SER A 123 -2.84 -8.95 14.37
C SER A 123 -1.88 -9.40 15.46
N LYS A 124 -2.37 -10.22 16.39
CA LYS A 124 -1.53 -10.78 17.46
C LYS A 124 -0.66 -11.91 16.91
N GLY A 125 0.62 -11.81 17.12
CA GLY A 125 1.59 -12.82 16.71
C GLY A 125 3.00 -12.46 17.15
N LYS A 126 3.91 -13.41 16.99
CA LYS A 126 5.33 -13.18 17.28
C LYS A 126 6.01 -12.70 16.00
N LEU A 127 6.60 -11.51 16.05
CA LEU A 127 7.42 -11.02 14.96
C LEU A 127 8.62 -11.96 14.74
N VAL A 128 8.75 -12.48 13.54
CA VAL A 128 9.85 -13.36 13.11
C VAL A 128 10.72 -12.63 12.08
N ASN A 129 10.10 -12.10 11.02
CA ASN A 129 10.82 -11.39 9.96
C ASN A 129 9.94 -10.30 9.34
N ALA A 130 10.34 -9.03 9.45
CA ALA A 130 9.58 -7.90 8.89
C ALA A 130 9.86 -7.66 7.38
N VAL A 131 10.86 -8.32 6.81
CA VAL A 131 11.24 -8.13 5.39
C VAL A 131 10.13 -8.66 4.49
N GLY A 132 9.67 -7.82 3.55
CA GLY A 132 8.58 -8.16 2.62
C GLY A 132 7.17 -8.07 3.21
N ALA A 133 7.01 -7.76 4.51
CA ALA A 133 5.68 -7.58 5.10
C ALA A 133 4.91 -6.41 4.46
N GLY A 134 5.61 -5.32 4.12
CA GLY A 134 5.03 -4.19 3.40
C GLY A 134 4.56 -4.57 1.99
N ASP A 135 5.40 -5.27 1.23
CA ASP A 135 5.06 -5.77 -0.11
C ASP A 135 3.89 -6.74 -0.07
N SER A 136 3.88 -7.64 0.95
CA SER A 136 2.77 -8.57 1.18
C SER A 136 1.47 -7.84 1.50
N MET A 137 1.52 -6.73 2.26
CA MET A 137 0.36 -5.90 2.55
C MET A 137 -0.22 -5.28 1.28
N VAL A 138 0.61 -4.74 0.40
CA VAL A 138 0.18 -4.17 -0.89
C VAL A 138 -0.42 -5.24 -1.79
N ALA A 139 0.25 -6.39 -1.92
CA ALA A 139 -0.22 -7.52 -2.72
C ALA A 139 -1.56 -8.06 -2.20
N GLY A 140 -1.70 -8.19 -0.88
CA GLY A 140 -2.93 -8.61 -0.22
C GLY A 140 -4.06 -7.63 -0.43
N PHE A 141 -3.80 -6.33 -0.31
CA PHE A 141 -4.79 -5.28 -0.60
C PHE A 141 -5.31 -5.41 -2.04
N MET A 142 -4.42 -5.48 -3.01
CA MET A 142 -4.82 -5.60 -4.42
C MET A 142 -5.54 -6.91 -4.70
N SER A 143 -5.13 -8.03 -4.09
CA SER A 143 -5.84 -9.31 -4.20
C SER A 143 -7.27 -9.24 -3.65
N GLY A 144 -7.46 -8.56 -2.53
CA GLY A 144 -8.78 -8.31 -1.94
C GLY A 144 -9.63 -7.40 -2.83
N TRP A 145 -9.05 -6.30 -3.31
CA TRP A 145 -9.71 -5.34 -4.19
C TRP A 145 -10.20 -5.97 -5.50
N ILE A 146 -9.32 -6.67 -6.22
CA ILE A 146 -9.65 -7.31 -7.50
C ILE A 146 -10.81 -8.30 -7.36
N LYS A 147 -10.92 -8.99 -6.22
CA LYS A 147 -11.96 -10.00 -5.98
C LYS A 147 -13.29 -9.41 -5.52
N SER A 148 -13.28 -8.32 -4.78
CA SER A 148 -14.48 -7.83 -4.08
C SER A 148 -14.92 -6.45 -4.51
N HIS A 149 -14.02 -5.62 -5.04
CA HIS A 149 -14.21 -4.18 -5.22
C HIS A 149 -14.75 -3.47 -3.96
N ASP A 150 -14.34 -3.99 -2.77
CA ASP A 150 -14.71 -3.49 -1.46
C ASP A 150 -13.46 -3.08 -0.67
N TYR A 151 -13.41 -1.83 -0.22
CA TYR A 151 -12.23 -1.28 0.45
C TYR A 151 -11.95 -1.91 1.81
N GLU A 152 -12.99 -2.27 2.58
CA GLU A 152 -12.80 -2.92 3.87
C GLU A 152 -12.19 -4.31 3.69
N THR A 153 -12.72 -5.11 2.76
CA THR A 153 -12.18 -6.42 2.40
C THR A 153 -10.73 -6.33 1.90
N ALA A 154 -10.44 -5.36 1.02
CA ALA A 154 -9.09 -5.11 0.51
C ALA A 154 -8.13 -4.74 1.65
N PHE A 155 -8.53 -3.82 2.52
CA PHE A 155 -7.75 -3.36 3.67
C PHE A 155 -7.43 -4.50 4.65
N LEU A 156 -8.44 -5.26 5.06
CA LEU A 156 -8.26 -6.38 5.99
C LEU A 156 -7.41 -7.49 5.37
N THR A 157 -7.59 -7.80 4.08
CA THR A 157 -6.76 -8.79 3.38
C THR A 157 -5.30 -8.31 3.30
N GLY A 158 -5.06 -7.05 3.01
CA GLY A 158 -3.73 -6.46 3.02
C GLY A 158 -3.06 -6.55 4.39
N LEU A 159 -3.77 -6.14 5.45
CA LEU A 159 -3.24 -6.19 6.81
C LEU A 159 -2.94 -7.62 7.25
N ALA A 160 -3.80 -8.59 6.89
CA ALA A 160 -3.57 -10.00 7.20
C ALA A 160 -2.34 -10.55 6.46
N CYS A 161 -2.16 -10.23 5.17
CA CYS A 161 -0.98 -10.64 4.40
C CYS A 161 0.32 -10.08 4.99
N GLY A 162 0.33 -8.79 5.34
CA GLY A 162 1.48 -8.15 5.97
C GLY A 162 1.80 -8.75 7.33
N SER A 163 0.78 -8.97 8.18
CA SER A 163 0.93 -9.58 9.50
C SER A 163 1.42 -11.03 9.42
N ALA A 164 0.80 -11.85 8.57
CA ALA A 164 1.19 -13.25 8.38
C ALA A 164 2.65 -13.36 7.90
N SER A 165 3.08 -12.52 6.94
CA SER A 165 4.46 -12.48 6.48
C SER A 165 5.43 -12.03 7.58
N ALA A 166 5.04 -11.06 8.43
CA ALA A 166 5.86 -10.63 9.56
C ALA A 166 6.03 -11.72 10.64
N PHE A 167 5.10 -12.67 10.73
CA PHE A 167 5.14 -13.79 11.69
C PHE A 167 5.77 -15.07 11.12
N SER A 168 6.13 -15.07 9.84
CA SER A 168 6.73 -16.21 9.15
C SER A 168 8.23 -15.98 8.91
N GLU A 169 8.99 -17.06 8.74
CA GLU A 169 10.41 -16.98 8.38
C GLU A 169 10.62 -16.46 6.95
N TYR A 170 9.70 -16.85 6.06
CA TYR A 170 9.61 -16.40 4.67
C TYR A 170 8.29 -15.66 4.45
N LEU A 171 7.96 -15.32 3.19
CA LEU A 171 6.63 -14.79 2.87
C LEU A 171 5.54 -15.79 3.25
N ALA A 172 4.44 -15.28 3.80
CA ALA A 172 3.34 -16.11 4.28
C ALA A 172 2.70 -16.95 3.17
N THR A 173 2.29 -18.15 3.54
CA THR A 173 1.43 -19.01 2.73
C THR A 173 -0.03 -18.53 2.77
N GLY A 174 -0.83 -18.92 1.77
CA GLY A 174 -2.26 -18.60 1.75
C GLY A 174 -3.01 -19.07 3.00
N LYS A 175 -2.62 -20.22 3.59
CA LYS A 175 -3.22 -20.72 4.83
C LYS A 175 -2.92 -19.81 6.03
N GLU A 176 -1.68 -19.37 6.18
CA GLU A 176 -1.30 -18.45 7.27
C GLU A 176 -2.05 -17.12 7.17
N VAL A 177 -2.26 -16.62 5.95
CA VAL A 177 -3.08 -15.41 5.71
C VAL A 177 -4.54 -15.65 6.11
N GLU A 178 -5.12 -16.81 5.74
CA GLU A 178 -6.50 -17.17 6.08
C GLU A 178 -6.69 -17.29 7.60
N ASP A 179 -5.73 -17.89 8.30
CA ASP A 179 -5.74 -18.02 9.76
C ASP A 179 -5.76 -16.62 10.43
N ILE A 180 -4.94 -15.68 9.96
CA ILE A 180 -4.94 -14.29 10.45
C ILE A 180 -6.27 -13.58 10.13
N LEU A 181 -6.81 -13.72 8.93
CA LEU A 181 -8.09 -13.12 8.54
C LEU A 181 -9.23 -13.62 9.45
N ASN A 182 -9.25 -14.90 9.77
CA ASN A 182 -10.25 -15.50 10.67
C ASN A 182 -10.11 -14.98 12.11
N GLN A 183 -8.87 -14.79 12.59
CA GLN A 183 -8.60 -14.17 13.88
C GLN A 183 -9.16 -12.75 13.94
N MET A 184 -8.87 -11.91 12.93
CA MET A 184 -9.34 -10.52 12.86
C MET A 184 -10.86 -10.42 12.84
N LYS A 185 -11.56 -11.31 12.12
CA LYS A 185 -13.03 -11.38 12.09
C LYS A 185 -13.65 -11.86 13.42
N GLY A 186 -12.93 -12.69 14.17
CA GLY A 186 -13.36 -13.18 15.49
C GLY A 186 -13.23 -12.12 16.59
N GLU A 187 -12.30 -11.19 16.48
CA GLU A 187 -12.09 -10.09 17.44
C GLU A 187 -13.04 -8.89 17.19
N SER A 188 -13.74 -8.84 16.05
CA SER A 188 -14.71 -7.80 15.70
C SER A 188 -16.13 -8.06 16.21
N LYS A 189 -16.33 -9.16 16.95
CA LYS A 189 -17.59 -9.55 17.63
C LYS A 189 -17.47 -9.32 19.13
#